data_c8ecd28bb07dff18598535df287d6185
#
_entry.id   c8ecd28bb07dff18598535df287d6185
#
_cell.length_a   1.000
_cell.length_b   1.000
_cell.length_c   1.000
_cell.angle_alpha   90.00
_cell.angle_beta   90.00
_cell.angle_gamma   90.00
#
_symmetry.space_group_name_H-M   'P 1'
#
loop_
_entity.id
_entity.type
_entity.pdbx_description
1 polymer ?
#
loop_
_entity_poly.entity_id
_entity_poly.type
_entity_poly.pdbx_seq_one_letter_code
_entity_poly.pdbx_strand_id
1 'polypeptide(L)'
;MKEYDVTIVGLGPTGGTLANLFALNGFSVLILEREKSFYPLPRAVHFDDEVMRVFQTIGITNDFLKYTIINKGTKFVNSKGKVILDWPRPRKVTENGWYPSYRFNQPDLERQLRKKLMK
;
A
#
# COMPACT_ATOMS: atom_id res chain seq x y z
N MET A 1 -14.32 -29.01 12.41
CA MET A 1 -13.75 -27.64 12.50
C MET A 1 -13.42 -27.18 11.08
N LYS A 2 -13.56 -25.91 10.79
CA LYS A 2 -13.12 -25.36 9.51
C LYS A 2 -11.63 -25.09 9.60
N GLU A 3 -10.85 -25.70 8.73
CA GLU A 3 -9.40 -25.52 8.67
C GLU A 3 -9.06 -24.45 7.63
N TYR A 4 -7.98 -23.72 7.86
CA TYR A 4 -7.44 -22.70 6.97
C TYR A 4 -5.96 -22.94 6.76
N ASP A 5 -5.47 -22.71 5.56
CA ASP A 5 -4.04 -22.81 5.24
C ASP A 5 -3.22 -21.73 5.94
N VAL A 6 -3.80 -20.52 6.06
CA VAL A 6 -3.12 -19.34 6.62
C VAL A 6 -4.06 -18.57 7.54
N THR A 7 -3.54 -18.16 8.69
CA THR A 7 -4.21 -17.21 9.59
C THR A 7 -3.41 -15.92 9.66
N ILE A 8 -4.04 -14.79 9.34
CA ILE A 8 -3.43 -13.45 9.39
C ILE A 8 -4.07 -12.67 10.54
N VAL A 9 -3.23 -12.14 11.43
CA VAL A 9 -3.67 -11.27 12.52
C VAL A 9 -3.39 -9.82 12.16
N GLY A 10 -4.47 -9.06 11.98
CA GLY A 10 -4.46 -7.68 11.54
C GLY A 10 -4.76 -7.51 10.05
N LEU A 11 -5.66 -6.57 9.72
CA LEU A 11 -6.10 -6.26 8.35
C LEU A 11 -5.73 -4.82 7.95
N GLY A 12 -4.54 -4.38 8.32
CA GLY A 12 -3.93 -3.16 7.82
C GLY A 12 -3.30 -3.35 6.44
N PRO A 13 -2.49 -2.39 5.95
CA PRO A 13 -1.88 -2.47 4.61
C PRO A 13 -1.11 -3.78 4.37
N THR A 14 -0.30 -4.22 5.33
CA THR A 14 0.50 -5.46 5.22
C THR A 14 -0.39 -6.70 5.21
N GLY A 15 -1.27 -6.83 6.20
CA GLY A 15 -2.17 -8.00 6.30
C GLY A 15 -3.14 -8.10 5.13
N GLY A 16 -3.69 -6.96 4.68
CA GLY A 16 -4.57 -6.90 3.52
C GLY A 16 -3.86 -7.25 2.20
N THR A 17 -2.62 -6.81 2.03
CA THR A 17 -1.80 -7.17 0.87
C THR A 17 -1.49 -8.67 0.88
N LEU A 18 -1.02 -9.19 2.01
CA LEU A 18 -0.68 -10.61 2.16
C LEU A 18 -1.88 -11.52 1.94
N ALA A 19 -3.04 -11.17 2.52
CA ALA A 19 -4.29 -11.92 2.33
C ALA A 19 -4.68 -12.03 0.85
N ASN A 20 -4.60 -10.91 0.10
CA ASN A 20 -4.87 -10.92 -1.34
C ASN A 20 -3.88 -11.81 -2.11
N LEU A 21 -2.59 -11.77 -1.77
CA LEU A 21 -1.58 -12.60 -2.43
C LEU A 21 -1.80 -14.09 -2.17
N PHE A 22 -2.11 -14.49 -0.94
CA PHE A 22 -2.43 -15.89 -0.62
C PHE A 22 -3.72 -16.34 -1.33
N ALA A 23 -4.77 -15.53 -1.31
CA ALA A 23 -6.02 -15.84 -1.99
C ALA A 23 -5.83 -16.02 -3.50
N LEU A 24 -5.01 -15.18 -4.16
CA LEU A 24 -4.66 -15.30 -5.56
C LEU A 24 -3.91 -16.61 -5.89
N ASN A 25 -3.20 -17.17 -4.92
CA ASN A 25 -2.50 -18.44 -5.06
C ASN A 25 -3.32 -19.66 -4.58
N GLY A 26 -4.61 -19.47 -4.32
CA GLY A 26 -5.54 -20.54 -3.99
C GLY A 26 -5.55 -21.00 -2.54
N PHE A 27 -4.83 -20.30 -1.65
CA PHE A 27 -4.86 -20.61 -0.21
C PHE A 27 -6.14 -20.13 0.45
N SER A 28 -6.65 -20.93 1.37
CA SER A 28 -7.74 -20.53 2.28
C SER A 28 -7.17 -19.68 3.41
N VAL A 29 -7.68 -18.46 3.56
CA VAL A 29 -7.13 -17.47 4.51
C VAL A 29 -8.17 -17.10 5.55
N LEU A 30 -7.79 -17.21 6.82
CA LEU A 30 -8.53 -16.63 7.95
C LEU A 30 -7.89 -15.30 8.34
N ILE A 31 -8.68 -14.24 8.41
CA ILE A 31 -8.21 -12.93 8.85
C ILE A 31 -8.88 -12.59 10.18
N LEU A 32 -8.06 -12.25 11.16
CA LEU A 32 -8.50 -11.78 12.47
C LEU A 32 -8.15 -10.30 12.61
N GLU A 33 -9.18 -9.46 12.64
CA GLU A 33 -9.03 -8.01 12.82
C GLU A 33 -9.82 -7.54 14.04
N ARG A 34 -9.17 -6.81 14.92
CA ARG A 34 -9.77 -6.29 16.16
C ARG A 34 -10.73 -5.13 15.88
N GLU A 35 -10.36 -4.28 14.94
CA GLU A 35 -11.11 -3.08 14.64
C GLU A 35 -12.26 -3.38 13.65
N LYS A 36 -13.45 -2.87 13.92
CA LYS A 36 -14.61 -3.02 13.04
C LYS A 36 -14.47 -2.32 11.69
N SER A 37 -13.62 -1.29 11.64
CA SER A 37 -13.32 -0.54 10.42
C SER A 37 -11.81 -0.29 10.31
N PHE A 38 -11.35 0.26 9.18
CA PHE A 38 -9.96 0.69 9.05
C PHE A 38 -9.71 1.95 9.89
N TYR A 39 -8.45 2.12 10.30
CA TYR A 39 -8.02 3.30 11.04
C TYR A 39 -8.19 4.57 10.19
N PRO A 40 -8.90 5.61 10.66
CA PRO A 40 -9.31 6.73 9.81
C PRO A 40 -8.16 7.71 9.47
N LEU A 41 -7.06 7.68 10.22
CA LEU A 41 -5.92 8.57 10.00
C LEU A 41 -4.79 7.84 9.28
N PRO A 42 -4.13 8.50 8.30
CA PRO A 42 -3.01 7.90 7.59
C PRO A 42 -1.79 7.83 8.51
N ARG A 43 -1.21 6.64 8.66
CA ARG A 43 0.08 6.41 9.33
C ARG A 43 1.21 6.22 8.34
N ALA A 44 0.92 5.58 7.20
CA ALA A 44 1.81 5.48 6.06
C ALA A 44 1.34 6.43 4.95
N VAL A 45 2.28 7.13 4.31
CA VAL A 45 1.98 8.16 3.30
C VAL A 45 2.79 7.99 2.01
N HIS A 46 3.65 6.98 1.96
CA HIS A 46 4.60 6.79 0.86
C HIS A 46 4.82 5.30 0.59
N PHE A 47 4.97 4.95 -0.69
CA PHE A 47 5.45 3.65 -1.16
C PHE A 47 6.22 3.83 -2.48
N ASP A 48 6.97 2.80 -2.88
CA ASP A 48 7.83 2.79 -4.06
C ASP A 48 7.23 1.97 -5.23
N ASP A 49 7.99 1.87 -6.28
CA ASP A 49 7.62 1.14 -7.50
C ASP A 49 7.54 -0.38 -7.29
N GLU A 50 8.34 -0.94 -6.39
CA GLU A 50 8.27 -2.39 -6.06
C GLU A 50 6.93 -2.72 -5.41
N VAL A 51 6.49 -1.90 -4.45
CA VAL A 51 5.16 -2.05 -3.82
C VAL A 51 4.05 -1.84 -4.86
N MET A 52 4.20 -0.91 -5.82
CA MET A 52 3.22 -0.76 -6.89
C MET A 52 3.14 -2.02 -7.76
N ARG A 53 4.25 -2.74 -8.00
CA ARG A 53 4.24 -4.05 -8.68
C ARG A 53 3.44 -5.09 -7.91
N VAL A 54 3.55 -5.11 -6.58
CA VAL A 54 2.71 -5.98 -5.74
C VAL A 54 1.23 -5.63 -5.90
N PHE A 55 0.87 -4.35 -5.88
CA PHE A 55 -0.51 -3.92 -6.12
C PHE A 55 -1.01 -4.25 -7.52
N GLN A 56 -0.14 -4.22 -8.52
CA GLN A 56 -0.44 -4.68 -9.88
C GLN A 56 -0.74 -6.18 -9.90
N THR A 57 0.06 -6.99 -9.22
CA THR A 57 -0.16 -8.44 -9.10
C THR A 57 -1.52 -8.73 -8.43
N ILE A 58 -1.86 -7.99 -7.37
CA ILE A 58 -3.16 -8.09 -6.70
C ILE A 58 -4.30 -7.62 -7.62
N GLY A 59 -4.01 -6.75 -8.59
CA GLY A 59 -5.00 -6.19 -9.53
C GLY A 59 -5.81 -5.03 -8.98
N ILE A 60 -5.22 -4.20 -8.09
CA ILE A 60 -5.87 -2.99 -7.53
C ILE A 60 -5.34 -1.68 -8.12
N THR A 61 -4.28 -1.70 -8.94
CA THR A 61 -3.62 -0.48 -9.43
C THR A 61 -4.55 0.49 -10.13
N ASN A 62 -5.40 0.02 -11.05
CA ASN A 62 -6.30 0.90 -11.81
C ASN A 62 -7.27 1.67 -10.92
N ASP A 63 -7.77 1.01 -9.87
CA ASP A 63 -8.68 1.62 -8.90
C ASP A 63 -7.94 2.48 -7.88
N PHE A 64 -6.68 2.16 -7.58
CA PHE A 64 -5.89 2.82 -6.54
C PHE A 64 -5.11 4.04 -7.04
N LEU A 65 -4.63 4.04 -8.28
CA LEU A 65 -3.84 5.14 -8.86
C LEU A 65 -4.48 6.52 -8.69
N LYS A 66 -5.79 6.63 -8.79
CA LYS A 66 -6.52 7.89 -8.61
C LYS A 66 -6.43 8.49 -7.19
N TYR A 67 -6.01 7.68 -6.21
CA TYR A 67 -5.76 8.09 -4.82
C TYR A 67 -4.28 8.30 -4.52
N THR A 68 -3.44 8.33 -5.55
CA THR A 68 -2.00 8.51 -5.42
C THR A 68 -1.51 9.72 -6.18
N ILE A 69 -0.38 10.25 -5.77
CA ILE A 69 0.36 11.27 -6.52
C ILE A 69 1.82 10.85 -6.62
N ILE A 70 2.45 11.14 -7.76
CA ILE A 70 3.88 10.91 -7.95
C ILE A 70 4.65 11.82 -6.98
N ASN A 71 5.49 11.21 -6.14
CA ASN A 71 6.34 11.94 -5.22
C ASN A 71 7.58 12.45 -5.94
N LYS A 72 7.70 13.76 -6.07
CA LYS A 72 8.82 14.42 -6.77
C LYS A 72 10.08 14.56 -5.92
N GLY A 73 10.02 14.21 -4.65
CA GLY A 73 11.13 14.28 -3.71
C GLY A 73 10.71 14.81 -2.33
N THR A 74 11.70 14.92 -1.47
CA THR A 74 11.52 15.37 -0.08
C THR A 74 12.63 16.34 0.28
N LYS A 75 12.27 17.45 0.93
CA LYS A 75 13.22 18.39 1.53
C LYS A 75 13.11 18.31 3.05
N PHE A 76 14.23 18.16 3.69
CA PHE A 76 14.38 18.26 5.14
C PHE A 76 14.90 19.64 5.48
N VAL A 77 14.20 20.34 6.33
CA VAL A 77 14.56 21.69 6.74
C VAL A 77 14.66 21.79 8.27
N ASN A 78 15.51 22.66 8.77
CA ASN A 78 15.56 22.95 10.21
C ASN A 78 14.44 23.92 10.63
N SER A 79 14.39 24.24 11.92
CA SER A 79 13.38 25.17 12.49
C SER A 79 13.44 26.59 11.93
N LYS A 80 14.56 26.98 11.29
CA LYS A 80 14.75 28.28 10.62
C LYS A 80 14.46 28.24 9.12
N GLY A 81 13.94 27.10 8.60
CA GLY A 81 13.65 26.92 7.18
C GLY A 81 14.87 26.62 6.30
N LYS A 82 16.09 26.51 6.88
CA LYS A 82 17.30 26.15 6.11
C LYS A 82 17.23 24.69 5.67
N VAL A 83 17.45 24.42 4.38
CA VAL A 83 17.50 23.07 3.84
C VAL A 83 18.70 22.32 4.41
N ILE A 84 18.45 21.18 5.04
CA ILE A 84 19.47 20.24 5.55
C ILE A 84 19.76 19.19 4.47
N LEU A 85 18.70 18.67 3.83
CA LEU A 85 18.80 17.68 2.76
C LEU A 85 17.72 17.97 1.71
N ASP A 86 18.11 18.03 0.45
CA ASP A 86 17.22 18.03 -0.70
C ASP A 86 17.37 16.67 -1.40
N TRP A 87 16.32 15.87 -1.40
CA TRP A 87 16.32 14.52 -1.98
C TRP A 87 15.27 14.42 -3.10
N PRO A 88 15.62 14.88 -4.31
CA PRO A 88 14.75 14.74 -5.47
C PRO A 88 14.60 13.28 -5.89
N ARG A 89 13.43 12.92 -6.43
CA ARG A 89 13.18 11.60 -7.02
C ARG A 89 13.25 11.69 -8.55
N PRO A 90 13.76 10.65 -9.20
CA PRO A 90 13.73 10.58 -10.67
C PRO A 90 12.30 10.73 -11.19
N ARG A 91 12.14 11.49 -12.30
CA ARG A 91 10.83 11.75 -12.93
C ARG A 91 10.54 10.84 -14.11
N LYS A 92 11.11 9.65 -14.10
CA LYS A 92 10.91 8.65 -15.15
C LYS A 92 10.53 7.31 -14.51
N VAL A 93 9.85 6.51 -15.29
CA VAL A 93 9.45 5.15 -14.93
C VAL A 93 10.72 4.30 -14.76
N THR A 94 10.74 3.44 -13.75
CA THR A 94 11.81 2.49 -13.48
C THR A 94 11.65 1.22 -14.33
N GLU A 95 12.56 0.29 -14.20
CA GLU A 95 12.46 -1.04 -14.81
C GLU A 95 11.26 -1.86 -14.29
N ASN A 96 10.73 -1.51 -13.11
CA ASN A 96 9.48 -2.08 -12.60
C ASN A 96 8.23 -1.57 -13.34
N GLY A 97 8.36 -0.65 -14.28
CA GLY A 97 7.24 -0.10 -15.04
C GLY A 97 6.46 0.99 -14.34
N TRP A 98 6.92 1.46 -13.17
CA TRP A 98 6.26 2.46 -12.33
C TRP A 98 7.20 3.59 -11.94
N TYR A 99 6.66 4.72 -11.48
CA TYR A 99 7.48 5.79 -10.92
C TYR A 99 8.11 5.34 -9.59
N PRO A 100 9.34 5.79 -9.27
CA PRO A 100 10.08 5.28 -8.11
C PRO A 100 9.48 5.64 -6.75
N SER A 101 8.44 6.48 -6.72
CA SER A 101 7.88 6.95 -5.46
C SER A 101 6.49 7.55 -5.63
N TYR A 102 5.58 7.15 -4.76
CA TYR A 102 4.20 7.63 -4.70
C TYR A 102 3.87 8.10 -3.29
N ARG A 103 3.00 9.11 -3.20
CA ARG A 103 2.31 9.47 -1.96
C ARG A 103 0.87 9.02 -2.03
N PHE A 104 0.31 8.60 -0.91
CA PHE A 104 -1.04 8.08 -0.83
C PHE A 104 -1.69 8.37 0.53
N ASN A 105 -2.99 8.15 0.60
CA ASN A 105 -3.74 8.13 1.84
C ASN A 105 -4.02 6.67 2.24
N GLN A 106 -3.54 6.24 3.40
CA GLN A 106 -3.62 4.84 3.85
C GLN A 106 -5.06 4.29 3.89
N PRO A 107 -6.08 5.01 4.38
CA PRO A 107 -7.47 4.54 4.34
C PRO A 107 -7.96 4.17 2.94
N ASP A 108 -7.52 4.88 1.90
CA ASP A 108 -7.91 4.58 0.52
C ASP A 108 -7.28 3.27 0.03
N LEU A 109 -6.01 3.02 0.37
CA LEU A 109 -5.35 1.75 0.09
C LEU A 109 -6.08 0.58 0.77
N GLU A 110 -6.32 0.69 2.07
CA GLU A 110 -7.00 -0.37 2.83
C GLU A 110 -8.39 -0.67 2.28
N ARG A 111 -9.11 0.35 1.83
CA ARG A 111 -10.42 0.20 1.19
C ARG A 111 -10.30 -0.63 -0.10
N GLN A 112 -9.29 -0.37 -0.94
CA GLN A 112 -9.09 -1.13 -2.17
C GLN A 112 -8.68 -2.58 -1.89
N LEU A 113 -7.78 -2.81 -0.93
CA LEU A 113 -7.37 -4.15 -0.53
C LEU A 113 -8.53 -4.99 0.00
N ARG A 114 -9.36 -4.42 0.89
CA ARG A 114 -10.56 -5.09 1.43
C ARG A 114 -11.61 -5.35 0.36
N LYS A 115 -11.85 -4.39 -0.53
CA LYS A 115 -12.79 -4.57 -1.66
C LYS A 115 -12.38 -5.73 -2.57
N LYS A 116 -11.08 -5.95 -2.75
CA LYS A 116 -10.56 -7.06 -3.56
C LYS A 116 -10.78 -8.41 -2.88
N LEU A 117 -10.63 -8.51 -1.56
CA LEU A 117 -10.87 -9.73 -0.79
C LEU A 117 -12.34 -10.16 -0.77
N MET A 118 -13.28 -9.25 -1.02
CA MET A 118 -14.73 -9.54 -1.01
C MET A 118 -15.26 -9.98 -2.38
N LYS A 119 -14.42 -10.07 -3.40
CA LYS A 119 -14.76 -10.54 -4.76
C LYS A 119 -14.39 -12.00 -4.96
#